data_d334fb7ee9105f0886e51b2b1f750a9d
#
_entry.id   d334fb7ee9105f0886e51b2b1f750a9d
#
_cell.length_a   1.000
_cell.length_b   1.000
_cell.length_c   1.000
_cell.angle_alpha   90.00
_cell.angle_beta   90.00
_cell.angle_gamma   90.00
#
_symmetry.space_group_name_H-M   'P 1'
#
loop_
_entity.id
_entity.type
_entity.pdbx_description
1 polymer ?
#
loop_
_entity_poly.entity_id
_entity_poly.type
_entity_poly.pdbx_seq_one_letter_code
_entity_poly.pdbx_strand_id
1 'polypeptide(L)'
;MARSRKRRRGGRGRKVNPLTLVMALLVLAGLWVVGGNVRDSLPPGISRALPDLHAPDIRSPRDGSGGSGGSAGPRGSDDLAGNTRAIKQLGGSVDYGTVDRATGQRSGITATITPRMVAAAARDQVGSEPDESIRPPGFDQLPSRNRSRGHLLGRQLGGSGEVASNLVALYQSRANSPVMRDYETMVADAVRDGQTIRYQVRPLYASPSDRGAPRAVRLQAVGDHGFRLDVQIANTPQAPVKAAVVPAQ
;
A
#
# COMPACT_ATOMS: atom_id res chain seq x y z
N MET A 1 49.01 -49.10 -38.46
CA MET A 1 49.17 -48.77 -37.01
C MET A 1 49.29 -47.25 -36.87
N ALA A 2 48.22 -46.57 -36.47
CA ALA A 2 48.20 -45.12 -36.31
C ALA A 2 47.90 -44.79 -34.83
N ARG A 3 48.82 -44.13 -34.15
CA ARG A 3 48.68 -43.71 -32.73
C ARG A 3 47.95 -42.36 -32.64
N SER A 4 46.76 -42.36 -32.02
CA SER A 4 46.00 -41.20 -31.67
C SER A 4 46.62 -40.41 -30.50
N ARG A 5 46.95 -39.14 -30.69
CA ARG A 5 47.42 -38.21 -29.66
C ARG A 5 46.23 -37.46 -29.06
N LYS A 6 45.93 -37.74 -27.80
CA LYS A 6 44.91 -37.08 -26.96
C LYS A 6 45.43 -35.70 -26.49
N ARG A 7 44.85 -34.60 -27.03
CA ARG A 7 45.14 -33.21 -26.56
C ARG A 7 44.43 -32.96 -25.25
N ARG A 8 45.21 -32.70 -24.17
CA ARG A 8 44.70 -32.16 -22.92
C ARG A 8 44.42 -30.66 -23.10
N ARG A 9 43.15 -30.23 -22.90
CA ARG A 9 42.75 -28.83 -22.76
C ARG A 9 43.06 -28.43 -21.32
N GLY A 10 44.04 -27.52 -21.11
CA GLY A 10 44.32 -26.88 -19.83
C GLY A 10 43.25 -25.80 -19.55
N GLY A 11 42.46 -25.96 -18.48
CA GLY A 11 41.57 -24.95 -17.99
C GLY A 11 42.39 -23.78 -17.34
N ARG A 12 42.32 -22.60 -17.94
CA ARG A 12 42.83 -21.37 -17.31
C ARG A 12 41.89 -20.95 -16.18
N GLY A 13 42.24 -21.25 -14.94
CA GLY A 13 41.61 -20.66 -13.75
C GLY A 13 41.84 -19.15 -13.77
N ARG A 14 40.77 -18.36 -13.83
CA ARG A 14 40.81 -16.91 -13.63
C ARG A 14 41.23 -16.65 -12.19
N LYS A 15 42.43 -16.17 -11.98
CA LYS A 15 42.88 -15.64 -10.67
C LYS A 15 42.11 -14.35 -10.39
N VAL A 16 41.27 -14.36 -9.37
CA VAL A 16 40.56 -13.15 -8.91
C VAL A 16 41.60 -12.28 -8.18
N ASN A 17 41.68 -11.02 -8.59
CA ASN A 17 42.63 -10.06 -8.00
C ASN A 17 42.26 -9.82 -6.52
N PRO A 18 43.17 -9.99 -5.55
CA PRO A 18 42.88 -9.82 -4.13
C PRO A 18 42.33 -8.44 -3.79
N LEU A 19 42.71 -7.41 -4.56
CA LEU A 19 42.17 -6.05 -4.39
C LEU A 19 40.67 -5.98 -4.72
N THR A 20 40.20 -6.71 -5.73
CA THR A 20 38.78 -6.77 -6.10
C THR A 20 37.96 -7.48 -5.03
N LEU A 21 38.54 -8.49 -4.38
CA LEU A 21 37.89 -9.22 -3.29
C LEU A 21 37.74 -8.33 -2.03
N VAL A 22 38.77 -7.54 -1.69
CA VAL A 22 38.74 -6.62 -0.56
C VAL A 22 37.73 -5.50 -0.79
N MET A 23 37.64 -4.93 -1.99
CA MET A 23 36.65 -3.91 -2.31
C MET A 23 35.21 -4.44 -2.27
N ALA A 24 34.98 -5.69 -2.74
CA ALA A 24 33.66 -6.31 -2.64
C ALA A 24 33.25 -6.57 -1.18
N LEU A 25 34.19 -6.98 -0.32
CA LEU A 25 33.95 -7.16 1.12
C LEU A 25 33.70 -5.84 1.85
N LEU A 26 34.38 -4.75 1.47
CA LEU A 26 34.15 -3.42 2.06
C LEU A 26 32.79 -2.85 1.65
N VAL A 27 32.32 -3.07 0.42
CA VAL A 27 30.99 -2.67 -0.03
C VAL A 27 29.91 -3.47 0.69
N LEU A 28 30.11 -4.78 0.89
CA LEU A 28 29.18 -5.61 1.65
C LEU A 28 29.15 -5.25 3.14
N ALA A 29 30.31 -4.92 3.74
CA ALA A 29 30.38 -4.46 5.14
C ALA A 29 29.74 -3.07 5.30
N GLY A 30 29.92 -2.16 4.35
CA GLY A 30 29.26 -0.83 4.35
C GLY A 30 27.74 -0.92 4.21
N LEU A 31 27.24 -1.82 3.38
CA LEU A 31 25.80 -2.10 3.27
C LEU A 31 25.25 -2.74 4.55
N TRP A 32 26.04 -3.55 5.23
CA TRP A 32 25.63 -4.20 6.50
C TRP A 32 25.54 -3.20 7.66
N VAL A 33 26.49 -2.24 7.75
CA VAL A 33 26.49 -1.16 8.78
C VAL A 33 25.32 -0.19 8.59
N VAL A 34 24.95 0.16 7.34
CA VAL A 34 23.78 1.00 7.06
C VAL A 34 22.47 0.23 7.31
N GLY A 35 22.44 -1.08 7.04
CA GLY A 35 21.28 -1.94 7.34
C GLY A 35 21.06 -2.17 8.83
N GLY A 36 22.12 -2.30 9.63
CA GLY A 36 22.04 -2.52 11.07
C GLY A 36 21.43 -1.34 11.84
N ASN A 37 21.84 -0.12 11.52
CA ASN A 37 21.36 1.08 12.21
C ASN A 37 19.89 1.42 11.93
N VAL A 38 19.32 0.95 10.82
CA VAL A 38 17.90 1.15 10.52
C VAL A 38 17.01 0.15 11.26
N ARG A 39 17.51 -1.08 11.50
CA ARG A 39 16.76 -2.11 12.22
C ARG A 39 16.62 -1.83 13.71
N ASP A 40 17.66 -1.26 14.34
CA ASP A 40 17.67 -0.97 15.79
C ASP A 40 16.83 0.26 16.15
N SER A 41 16.42 1.08 15.17
CA SER A 41 15.56 2.26 15.36
C SER A 41 14.08 1.99 15.09
N LEU A 42 13.71 0.77 14.66
CA LEU A 42 12.33 0.38 14.36
C LEU A 42 11.72 -0.39 15.54
N PRO A 43 10.44 -0.17 15.87
CA PRO A 43 9.75 -0.97 16.88
C PRO A 43 9.79 -2.46 16.56
N PRO A 44 9.83 -3.35 17.58
CA PRO A 44 9.78 -4.79 17.35
C PRO A 44 8.54 -5.18 16.56
N GLY A 45 8.71 -5.92 15.48
CA GLY A 45 7.67 -6.26 14.49
C GLY A 45 7.94 -5.69 13.10
N ILE A 46 8.67 -4.58 12.98
CA ILE A 46 9.02 -3.97 11.68
C ILE A 46 10.28 -4.61 11.07
N SER A 47 11.11 -5.24 11.90
CA SER A 47 12.38 -5.86 11.48
C SER A 47 12.22 -7.02 10.47
N ARG A 48 11.01 -7.56 10.31
CA ARG A 48 10.69 -8.63 9.34
C ARG A 48 10.07 -8.15 8.04
N ALA A 49 9.75 -6.87 7.92
CA ALA A 49 8.99 -6.30 6.81
C ALA A 49 9.85 -5.68 5.70
N LEU A 50 11.02 -6.23 5.43
CA LEU A 50 11.74 -5.97 4.19
C LEU A 50 11.62 -7.22 3.32
N PRO A 51 10.60 -7.32 2.44
CA PRO A 51 10.48 -8.45 1.55
C PRO A 51 11.54 -8.38 0.46
N ASP A 52 12.08 -9.54 0.09
CA ASP A 52 12.83 -9.73 -1.14
C ASP A 52 11.97 -9.25 -2.32
N LEU A 53 12.51 -8.32 -3.07
CA LEU A 53 11.87 -7.76 -4.27
C LEU A 53 11.85 -8.80 -5.39
N HIS A 54 10.89 -9.73 -5.34
CA HIS A 54 10.50 -10.52 -6.50
C HIS A 54 9.23 -9.92 -7.10
N ALA A 55 9.34 -9.51 -8.36
CA ALA A 55 8.21 -9.01 -9.13
C ALA A 55 7.13 -10.10 -9.27
N PRO A 56 5.85 -9.78 -9.03
CA PRO A 56 4.78 -10.74 -9.26
C PRO A 56 4.50 -10.92 -10.74
N ASP A 57 4.36 -12.18 -11.13
CA ASP A 57 3.99 -12.66 -12.46
C ASP A 57 2.58 -12.18 -12.83
N ILE A 58 2.47 -11.44 -13.94
CA ILE A 58 1.19 -10.91 -14.45
C ILE A 58 0.47 -12.02 -15.18
N ARG A 59 -0.53 -12.65 -14.55
CA ARG A 59 -1.50 -13.50 -15.27
C ARG A 59 -2.74 -12.71 -15.64
N SER A 60 -3.04 -12.70 -16.93
CA SER A 60 -4.22 -12.08 -17.55
C SER A 60 -5.55 -12.64 -17.02
N PRO A 61 -6.62 -11.82 -17.03
CA PRO A 61 -7.95 -12.24 -16.57
C PRO A 61 -8.59 -13.23 -17.56
N ARG A 62 -9.31 -14.22 -17.02
CA ARG A 62 -10.23 -15.08 -17.78
C ARG A 62 -11.58 -14.37 -17.91
N ASP A 63 -12.03 -14.26 -19.15
CA ASP A 63 -13.40 -13.89 -19.49
C ASP A 63 -14.40 -14.89 -18.92
N GLY A 64 -15.43 -14.39 -18.27
CA GLY A 64 -16.58 -15.15 -17.78
C GLY A 64 -17.83 -14.31 -17.82
N SER A 65 -18.59 -14.44 -18.92
CA SER A 65 -19.92 -13.85 -19.11
C SER A 65 -20.97 -14.52 -18.24
N GLY A 66 -21.90 -13.74 -17.67
CA GLY A 66 -23.11 -14.26 -17.03
C GLY A 66 -23.96 -13.11 -16.48
N GLY A 67 -24.89 -12.61 -17.31
CA GLY A 67 -25.80 -11.55 -16.92
C GLY A 67 -26.97 -12.06 -16.08
N SER A 68 -27.47 -11.20 -15.18
CA SER A 68 -28.89 -11.12 -14.83
C SER A 68 -29.21 -9.68 -14.43
N GLY A 69 -30.18 -9.09 -15.14
CA GLY A 69 -30.64 -7.73 -14.92
C GLY A 69 -31.41 -7.60 -13.60
N GLY A 70 -30.94 -6.72 -12.75
CA GLY A 70 -31.62 -6.25 -11.55
C GLY A 70 -31.54 -4.71 -11.54
N SER A 71 -32.69 -4.07 -11.33
CA SER A 71 -32.93 -2.64 -11.28
C SER A 71 -31.87 -1.92 -10.42
N ALA A 72 -31.14 -0.98 -11.05
CA ALA A 72 -30.05 -0.24 -10.41
C ALA A 72 -30.62 0.91 -9.56
N GLY A 73 -30.74 0.67 -8.25
CA GLY A 73 -30.68 1.71 -7.24
C GLY A 73 -29.24 2.28 -7.12
N PRO A 74 -29.02 3.40 -6.42
CA PRO A 74 -27.66 3.97 -6.31
C PRO A 74 -26.74 2.97 -5.60
N ARG A 75 -25.90 2.29 -6.37
CA ARG A 75 -25.01 1.20 -5.94
C ARG A 75 -24.16 1.54 -4.70
N GLY A 76 -23.78 2.82 -4.51
CA GLY A 76 -22.88 3.23 -3.43
C GLY A 76 -23.41 3.12 -2.01
N SER A 77 -24.74 3.08 -1.76
CA SER A 77 -25.29 2.94 -0.40
C SER A 77 -25.33 1.49 0.06
N ASP A 78 -25.62 0.58 -0.84
CA ASP A 78 -25.70 -0.85 -0.55
C ASP A 78 -24.30 -1.44 -0.34
N ASP A 79 -23.32 -1.01 -1.13
CA ASP A 79 -21.93 -1.38 -1.01
C ASP A 79 -21.31 -0.89 0.31
N LEU A 80 -21.63 0.34 0.72
CA LEU A 80 -21.24 0.89 2.02
C LEU A 80 -21.79 0.05 3.18
N ALA A 81 -23.10 -0.24 3.17
CA ALA A 81 -23.76 -1.02 4.21
C ALA A 81 -23.26 -2.48 4.23
N GLY A 82 -23.04 -3.07 3.05
CA GLY A 82 -22.53 -4.43 2.88
C GLY A 82 -21.12 -4.58 3.46
N ASN A 83 -20.19 -3.73 3.05
CA ASN A 83 -18.81 -3.78 3.53
C ASN A 83 -18.73 -3.49 5.04
N THR A 84 -19.43 -2.47 5.53
CA THR A 84 -19.45 -2.13 6.96
C THR A 84 -19.98 -3.30 7.81
N ARG A 85 -21.02 -3.98 7.35
CA ARG A 85 -21.60 -5.17 8.02
C ARG A 85 -20.59 -6.33 8.04
N ALA A 86 -19.94 -6.62 6.93
CA ALA A 86 -18.94 -7.68 6.82
C ALA A 86 -17.76 -7.41 7.77
N ILE A 87 -17.24 -6.18 7.80
CA ILE A 87 -16.17 -5.77 8.72
C ILE A 87 -16.62 -5.96 10.19
N LYS A 88 -17.85 -5.58 10.55
CA LYS A 88 -18.40 -5.77 11.90
C LYS A 88 -18.45 -7.23 12.31
N GLN A 89 -18.83 -8.14 11.41
CA GLN A 89 -18.81 -9.59 11.66
C GLN A 89 -17.41 -10.15 11.90
N LEU A 90 -16.37 -9.47 11.40
CA LEU A 90 -14.98 -9.81 11.63
C LEU A 90 -14.39 -9.14 12.90
N GLY A 91 -15.24 -8.50 13.71
CA GLY A 91 -14.87 -7.86 14.97
C GLY A 91 -14.19 -6.50 14.80
N GLY A 92 -14.20 -5.95 13.59
CA GLY A 92 -13.70 -4.62 13.29
C GLY A 92 -14.80 -3.56 13.20
N SER A 93 -14.41 -2.35 12.81
CA SER A 93 -15.33 -1.27 12.47
C SER A 93 -14.74 -0.39 11.38
N VAL A 94 -15.60 0.25 10.60
CA VAL A 94 -15.20 1.30 9.66
C VAL A 94 -16.26 2.39 9.63
N ASP A 95 -15.80 3.63 9.69
CA ASP A 95 -16.55 4.82 9.34
C ASP A 95 -15.88 5.44 8.12
N TYR A 96 -16.56 5.38 7.00
CA TYR A 96 -16.10 5.93 5.72
C TYR A 96 -16.26 7.45 5.62
N GLY A 97 -16.71 8.10 6.69
CA GLY A 97 -16.92 9.54 6.70
C GLY A 97 -17.91 10.02 5.64
N THR A 98 -17.76 11.26 5.23
CA THR A 98 -18.66 11.91 4.30
C THR A 98 -17.96 12.43 3.04
N VAL A 99 -18.77 12.66 2.00
CA VAL A 99 -18.38 13.42 0.81
C VAL A 99 -19.10 14.76 0.85
N ASP A 100 -18.35 15.86 0.85
CA ASP A 100 -18.93 17.20 0.76
C ASP A 100 -19.62 17.38 -0.60
N ARG A 101 -20.86 17.81 -0.58
CA ARG A 101 -21.69 17.90 -1.80
C ARG A 101 -21.25 19.00 -2.76
N ALA A 102 -20.67 20.09 -2.24
CA ALA A 102 -20.27 21.23 -3.05
C ALA A 102 -18.92 21.05 -3.72
N THR A 103 -17.97 20.44 -3.01
CA THR A 103 -16.57 20.30 -3.45
C THR A 103 -16.22 18.87 -3.84
N GLY A 104 -16.96 17.88 -3.34
CA GLY A 104 -16.66 16.47 -3.46
C GLY A 104 -15.55 16.01 -2.50
N GLN A 105 -15.05 16.87 -1.62
CA GLN A 105 -13.99 16.50 -0.66
C GLN A 105 -14.44 15.35 0.26
N ARG A 106 -13.51 14.46 0.59
CA ARG A 106 -13.71 13.38 1.55
C ARG A 106 -13.25 13.83 2.92
N SER A 107 -14.05 13.55 3.96
CA SER A 107 -13.70 13.92 5.35
C SER A 107 -12.61 13.02 5.94
N GLY A 108 -12.40 11.84 5.38
CA GLY A 108 -11.46 10.84 5.85
C GLY A 108 -12.13 9.58 6.37
N ILE A 109 -11.34 8.63 6.82
CA ILE A 109 -11.75 7.31 7.30
C ILE A 109 -11.29 7.12 8.73
N THR A 110 -12.11 6.46 9.56
CA THR A 110 -11.66 5.83 10.80
C THR A 110 -12.03 4.35 10.80
N ALA A 111 -11.14 3.50 11.30
CA ALA A 111 -11.40 2.06 11.36
C ALA A 111 -10.74 1.43 12.60
N THR A 112 -11.32 0.34 13.07
CA THR A 112 -10.67 -0.64 13.94
C THR A 112 -10.37 -1.87 13.12
N ILE A 113 -9.09 -2.15 12.89
CA ILE A 113 -8.62 -3.23 12.02
C ILE A 113 -8.19 -4.40 12.90
N THR A 114 -8.75 -5.59 12.64
CA THR A 114 -8.50 -6.80 13.40
C THR A 114 -7.77 -7.86 12.56
N PRO A 115 -7.12 -8.85 13.19
CA PRO A 115 -6.51 -9.97 12.46
C PRO A 115 -7.48 -10.71 11.54
N ARG A 116 -8.76 -10.84 11.95
CA ARG A 116 -9.80 -11.47 11.12
C ARG A 116 -10.11 -10.66 9.86
N MET A 117 -10.09 -9.31 9.93
CA MET A 117 -10.28 -8.45 8.76
C MET A 117 -9.16 -8.64 7.74
N VAL A 118 -7.89 -8.54 8.17
CA VAL A 118 -6.74 -8.70 7.28
C VAL A 118 -6.70 -10.11 6.68
N ALA A 119 -7.03 -11.14 7.47
CA ALA A 119 -7.15 -12.51 6.97
C ALA A 119 -8.29 -12.68 5.97
N ALA A 120 -9.43 -12.00 6.15
CA ALA A 120 -10.55 -12.01 5.21
C ALA A 120 -10.22 -11.23 3.93
N ALA A 121 -9.56 -10.08 4.04
CA ALA A 121 -9.10 -9.30 2.90
C ALA A 121 -8.10 -10.08 2.03
N ALA A 122 -7.20 -10.84 2.65
CA ALA A 122 -6.26 -11.72 1.93
C ALA A 122 -6.96 -12.87 1.15
N ARG A 123 -8.22 -13.14 1.44
CA ARG A 123 -9.06 -14.13 0.75
C ARG A 123 -10.17 -13.48 -0.11
N ASP A 124 -10.07 -12.19 -0.37
CA ASP A 124 -11.04 -11.40 -1.14
C ASP A 124 -12.49 -11.46 -0.60
N GLN A 125 -12.63 -11.68 0.71
CA GLN A 125 -13.93 -11.71 1.39
C GLN A 125 -14.41 -10.33 1.84
N VAL A 126 -13.50 -9.39 1.98
CA VAL A 126 -13.74 -7.96 2.24
C VAL A 126 -12.73 -7.14 1.49
N GLY A 127 -13.11 -5.90 1.19
CA GLY A 127 -12.28 -5.01 0.38
C GLY A 127 -12.40 -5.30 -1.12
N SER A 128 -12.39 -4.25 -1.93
CA SER A 128 -12.48 -4.36 -3.39
C SER A 128 -11.56 -3.36 -4.09
N GLU A 129 -11.28 -3.60 -5.37
CA GLU A 129 -10.57 -2.66 -6.23
C GLU A 129 -11.43 -1.41 -6.49
N PRO A 130 -10.81 -0.25 -6.82
CA PRO A 130 -11.56 0.97 -7.08
C PRO A 130 -12.51 0.83 -8.25
N ASP A 131 -13.79 1.19 -8.04
CA ASP A 131 -14.78 1.29 -9.12
C ASP A 131 -14.37 2.39 -10.11
N GLU A 132 -14.28 2.03 -11.38
CA GLU A 132 -13.83 2.93 -12.45
C GLU A 132 -14.81 4.08 -12.72
N SER A 133 -16.06 3.97 -12.34
CA SER A 133 -17.08 5.02 -12.49
C SER A 133 -16.90 6.16 -11.48
N ILE A 134 -16.26 5.89 -10.33
CA ILE A 134 -16.06 6.90 -9.28
C ILE A 134 -14.99 7.91 -9.72
N ARG A 135 -15.33 9.19 -9.72
CA ARG A 135 -14.45 10.31 -10.05
C ARG A 135 -14.21 11.18 -8.81
N PRO A 136 -13.13 10.93 -8.03
CA PRO A 136 -12.77 11.81 -6.92
C PRO A 136 -12.42 13.23 -7.41
N PRO A 137 -12.57 14.29 -6.59
CA PRO A 137 -12.14 15.63 -6.95
C PRO A 137 -10.70 15.64 -7.43
N GLY A 138 -10.43 16.37 -8.51
CA GLY A 138 -9.10 16.50 -9.09
C GLY A 138 -8.61 15.28 -9.88
N PHE A 139 -9.38 14.19 -9.98
CA PHE A 139 -8.92 12.99 -10.69
C PHE A 139 -8.54 13.25 -12.13
N ASP A 140 -9.37 14.01 -12.86
CA ASP A 140 -9.13 14.33 -14.27
C ASP A 140 -8.13 15.47 -14.46
N GLN A 141 -7.74 16.18 -13.38
CA GLN A 141 -6.69 17.19 -13.37
C GLN A 141 -5.28 16.55 -13.26
N LEU A 142 -5.19 15.32 -12.75
CA LEU A 142 -3.93 14.58 -12.69
C LEU A 142 -3.59 13.98 -14.07
N PRO A 143 -2.28 13.82 -14.40
CA PRO A 143 -1.85 13.22 -15.66
C PRO A 143 -2.43 11.81 -15.83
N SER A 144 -3.06 11.52 -16.95
CA SER A 144 -3.78 10.26 -17.21
C SER A 144 -2.93 9.00 -17.00
N ARG A 145 -1.62 9.08 -17.28
CA ARG A 145 -0.67 7.96 -17.10
C ARG A 145 -0.13 7.83 -15.67
N ASN A 146 -0.47 8.77 -14.77
CA ASN A 146 0.04 8.80 -13.40
C ASN A 146 -1.05 9.25 -12.41
N ARG A 147 -2.27 8.77 -12.57
CA ARG A 147 -3.37 9.02 -11.65
C ARG A 147 -4.01 7.73 -11.19
N SER A 148 -4.48 7.69 -9.97
CA SER A 148 -5.22 6.59 -9.39
C SER A 148 -6.39 7.07 -8.55
N ARG A 149 -7.38 6.20 -8.40
CA ARG A 149 -8.38 6.27 -7.34
C ARG A 149 -7.79 5.59 -6.12
N GLY A 150 -6.98 6.35 -5.36
CA GLY A 150 -6.32 5.81 -4.17
C GLY A 150 -7.31 5.57 -3.04
N HIS A 151 -7.21 4.42 -2.40
CA HIS A 151 -7.97 4.13 -1.20
C HIS A 151 -7.48 4.97 0.00
N LEU A 152 -8.39 5.39 0.86
CA LEU A 152 -8.05 5.89 2.20
C LEU A 152 -7.88 4.71 3.19
N LEU A 153 -8.76 3.72 3.12
CA LEU A 153 -8.57 2.41 3.75
C LEU A 153 -8.31 1.39 2.64
N GLY A 154 -7.08 0.88 2.56
CA GLY A 154 -6.65 -0.01 1.49
C GLY A 154 -7.41 -1.34 1.46
N ARG A 155 -7.53 -1.94 0.26
CA ARG A 155 -8.16 -3.24 0.06
C ARG A 155 -7.59 -4.32 0.98
N GLN A 156 -6.25 -4.35 1.16
CA GLN A 156 -5.58 -5.31 2.04
C GLN A 156 -5.96 -5.18 3.53
N LEU A 157 -6.56 -4.05 3.92
CA LEU A 157 -7.08 -3.77 5.26
C LEU A 157 -8.61 -3.90 5.32
N GLY A 158 -9.26 -4.33 4.22
CA GLY A 158 -10.69 -4.52 4.12
C GLY A 158 -11.46 -3.34 3.52
N GLY A 159 -10.78 -2.30 3.02
CA GLY A 159 -11.43 -1.12 2.42
C GLY A 159 -12.07 -1.42 1.06
N SER A 160 -13.31 -0.94 0.86
CA SER A 160 -14.04 -1.09 -0.39
C SER A 160 -13.69 0.01 -1.38
N GLY A 161 -13.39 -0.37 -2.62
CA GLY A 161 -13.23 0.52 -3.75
C GLY A 161 -14.54 0.97 -4.40
N GLU A 162 -15.67 0.43 -3.96
CA GLU A 162 -17.01 0.79 -4.42
C GLU A 162 -17.63 1.92 -3.58
N VAL A 163 -17.02 2.22 -2.44
CA VAL A 163 -17.45 3.32 -1.55
C VAL A 163 -16.75 4.61 -1.94
N ALA A 164 -17.51 5.56 -2.51
CA ALA A 164 -16.96 6.81 -3.04
C ALA A 164 -16.20 7.64 -1.99
N SER A 165 -16.60 7.62 -0.72
CA SER A 165 -15.89 8.31 0.37
C SER A 165 -14.55 7.68 0.72
N ASN A 166 -14.30 6.44 0.30
CA ASN A 166 -13.00 5.76 0.46
C ASN A 166 -11.98 6.14 -0.62
N LEU A 167 -12.38 6.80 -1.69
CA LEU A 167 -11.51 7.05 -2.83
C LEU A 167 -11.14 8.52 -2.98
N VAL A 168 -9.85 8.78 -3.17
CA VAL A 168 -9.29 10.10 -3.48
C VAL A 168 -8.40 10.05 -4.71
N ALA A 169 -8.23 11.19 -5.39
CA ALA A 169 -7.32 11.29 -6.53
C ALA A 169 -5.88 11.38 -6.03
N LEU A 170 -5.06 10.38 -6.34
CA LEU A 170 -3.63 10.34 -6.01
C LEU A 170 -2.77 10.19 -7.25
N TYR A 171 -1.55 10.71 -7.21
CA TYR A 171 -0.52 10.29 -8.15
C TYR A 171 -0.23 8.81 -7.95
N GLN A 172 -0.37 8.01 -9.02
CA GLN A 172 -0.13 6.57 -8.98
C GLN A 172 1.32 6.27 -8.60
N SER A 173 2.27 6.85 -9.33
CA SER A 173 3.68 6.75 -8.98
C SER A 173 3.99 7.68 -7.83
N ARG A 174 4.57 7.13 -6.79
CA ARG A 174 4.99 7.73 -5.52
C ARG A 174 3.89 7.80 -4.46
N ALA A 175 2.84 8.63 -4.62
CA ALA A 175 1.88 8.84 -3.54
C ALA A 175 1.06 7.57 -3.23
N ASN A 176 0.40 6.99 -4.24
CA ASN A 176 -0.40 5.77 -4.08
C ASN A 176 0.51 4.54 -3.94
N SER A 177 1.45 4.38 -4.86
CA SER A 177 2.41 3.26 -4.85
C SER A 177 3.82 3.78 -5.19
N PRO A 178 4.85 3.50 -4.38
CA PRO A 178 4.83 2.56 -3.24
C PRO A 178 4.37 3.18 -1.91
N VAL A 179 4.37 4.53 -1.72
CA VAL A 179 4.40 5.14 -0.38
C VAL A 179 3.18 4.80 0.48
N MET A 180 1.96 5.06 -0.01
CA MET A 180 0.73 4.73 0.75
C MET A 180 0.64 3.23 1.00
N ARG A 181 0.87 2.43 -0.04
CA ARG A 181 0.84 0.97 0.04
C ARG A 181 1.83 0.40 1.05
N ASP A 182 3.05 0.95 1.14
CA ASP A 182 4.07 0.47 2.09
C ASP A 182 3.63 0.71 3.53
N TYR A 183 3.05 1.88 3.85
CA TYR A 183 2.52 2.16 5.18
C TYR A 183 1.30 1.30 5.52
N GLU A 184 0.42 1.05 4.57
CA GLU A 184 -0.70 0.10 4.75
C GLU A 184 -0.20 -1.33 4.99
N THR A 185 0.89 -1.72 4.33
CA THR A 185 1.53 -3.03 4.55
C THR A 185 2.11 -3.12 5.96
N MET A 186 2.77 -2.07 6.47
CA MET A 186 3.24 -2.02 7.85
C MET A 186 2.08 -2.20 8.86
N VAL A 187 0.94 -1.56 8.59
CA VAL A 187 -0.28 -1.74 9.41
C VAL A 187 -0.78 -3.18 9.32
N ALA A 188 -0.86 -3.75 8.12
CA ALA A 188 -1.30 -5.12 7.91
C ALA A 188 -0.40 -6.14 8.62
N ASP A 189 0.92 -5.91 8.63
CA ASP A 189 1.89 -6.78 9.30
C ASP A 189 1.73 -6.71 10.82
N ALA A 190 1.58 -5.51 11.41
CA ALA A 190 1.30 -5.37 12.83
C ALA A 190 -0.01 -6.07 13.23
N VAL A 191 -1.03 -6.06 12.35
CA VAL A 191 -2.29 -6.78 12.57
C VAL A 191 -2.08 -8.30 12.45
N ARG A 192 -1.28 -8.79 11.50
CA ARG A 192 -0.93 -10.22 11.37
C ARG A 192 -0.14 -10.72 12.57
N ASP A 193 0.67 -9.86 13.20
CA ASP A 193 1.38 -10.13 14.46
C ASP A 193 0.45 -10.10 15.69
N GLY A 194 -0.88 -10.01 15.48
CA GLY A 194 -1.90 -10.15 16.52
C GLY A 194 -2.45 -8.85 17.09
N GLN A 195 -1.98 -7.69 16.64
CA GLN A 195 -2.47 -6.41 17.14
C GLN A 195 -3.83 -6.04 16.55
N THR A 196 -4.64 -5.34 17.34
CA THR A 196 -5.81 -4.60 16.87
C THR A 196 -5.43 -3.15 16.70
N ILE A 197 -5.62 -2.61 15.48
CA ILE A 197 -5.17 -1.26 15.12
C ILE A 197 -6.35 -0.30 15.04
N ARG A 198 -6.25 0.83 15.75
CA ARG A 198 -7.06 2.03 15.46
C ARG A 198 -6.38 2.78 14.34
N TYR A 199 -7.09 2.96 13.24
CA TYR A 199 -6.61 3.51 11.99
C TYR A 199 -7.41 4.75 11.62
N GLN A 200 -6.73 5.82 11.22
CA GLN A 200 -7.34 7.03 10.73
C GLN A 200 -6.56 7.56 9.53
N VAL A 201 -7.29 7.92 8.48
CA VAL A 201 -6.70 8.57 7.30
C VAL A 201 -7.53 9.79 6.93
N ARG A 202 -6.84 10.91 6.72
CA ARG A 202 -7.45 12.18 6.32
C ARG A 202 -6.76 12.73 5.08
N PRO A 203 -7.49 12.97 3.98
CA PRO A 203 -6.97 13.75 2.87
C PRO A 203 -6.89 15.23 3.26
N LEU A 204 -5.80 15.88 2.87
CA LEU A 204 -5.52 17.28 3.17
C LEU A 204 -5.64 18.11 1.89
N TYR A 205 -6.71 18.89 1.78
CA TYR A 205 -6.98 19.76 0.63
C TYR A 205 -6.34 21.13 0.81
N ALA A 206 -6.23 21.91 -0.28
CA ALA A 206 -5.66 23.26 -0.25
C ALA A 206 -6.49 24.23 0.58
N SER A 207 -7.83 24.09 0.49
CA SER A 207 -8.81 24.87 1.23
C SER A 207 -10.13 24.09 1.35
N PRO A 208 -11.06 24.50 2.22
CA PRO A 208 -12.40 23.90 2.31
C PRO A 208 -13.22 24.01 1.02
N SER A 209 -12.93 24.99 0.16
CA SER A 209 -13.60 25.19 -1.14
C SER A 209 -12.86 24.56 -2.32
N ASP A 210 -11.72 23.91 -2.09
CA ASP A 210 -10.94 23.27 -3.15
C ASP A 210 -11.70 22.11 -3.78
N ARG A 211 -11.69 22.04 -5.12
CA ARG A 211 -12.26 20.93 -5.91
C ARG A 211 -11.19 20.07 -6.58
N GLY A 212 -9.94 20.31 -6.22
CA GLY A 212 -8.79 19.57 -6.73
C GLY A 212 -8.53 18.27 -5.96
N ALA A 213 -7.48 17.59 -6.37
CA ALA A 213 -6.95 16.46 -5.62
C ALA A 213 -6.38 16.92 -4.26
N PRO A 214 -6.40 16.09 -3.21
CA PRO A 214 -5.76 16.45 -1.96
C PRO A 214 -4.26 16.68 -2.17
N ARG A 215 -3.67 17.64 -1.46
CA ARG A 215 -2.22 17.92 -1.50
C ARG A 215 -1.40 16.86 -0.78
N ALA A 216 -2.01 16.21 0.19
CA ALA A 216 -1.39 15.15 0.97
C ALA A 216 -2.47 14.26 1.59
N VAL A 217 -2.03 13.13 2.12
CA VAL A 217 -2.84 12.25 2.96
C VAL A 217 -2.11 12.06 4.29
N ARG A 218 -2.78 12.32 5.43
CA ARG A 218 -2.25 11.97 6.75
C ARG A 218 -2.81 10.63 7.17
N LEU A 219 -1.93 9.68 7.52
CA LEU A 219 -2.26 8.35 8.01
C LEU A 219 -1.77 8.21 9.44
N GLN A 220 -2.67 7.83 10.34
CA GLN A 220 -2.39 7.55 11.74
C GLN A 220 -2.86 6.14 12.08
N ALA A 221 -2.03 5.38 12.79
CA ALA A 221 -2.37 4.04 13.24
C ALA A 221 -1.77 3.78 14.63
N VAL A 222 -2.59 3.22 15.53
CA VAL A 222 -2.20 2.91 16.91
C VAL A 222 -2.68 1.51 17.25
N GLY A 223 -1.73 0.62 17.53
CA GLY A 223 -1.98 -0.75 17.97
C GLY A 223 -2.08 -0.88 19.49
N ASP A 224 -2.80 -1.89 19.94
CA ASP A 224 -2.98 -2.24 21.34
C ASP A 224 -1.72 -2.82 22.00
N HIS A 225 -0.75 -3.28 21.19
CA HIS A 225 0.55 -3.79 21.64
C HIS A 225 1.74 -2.94 21.15
N GLY A 226 1.55 -1.62 21.11
CA GLY A 226 2.65 -0.65 20.97
C GLY A 226 2.96 -0.21 19.54
N PHE A 227 2.31 -0.73 18.50
CA PHE A 227 2.46 -0.19 17.15
C PHE A 227 1.97 1.26 17.09
N ARG A 228 2.78 2.15 16.51
CA ARG A 228 2.42 3.55 16.30
C ARG A 228 2.94 4.02 14.95
N LEU A 229 2.08 4.71 14.21
CA LEU A 229 2.40 5.33 12.95
C LEU A 229 1.66 6.67 12.84
N ASP A 230 2.35 7.74 12.49
CA ASP A 230 1.76 9.02 12.14
C ASP A 230 2.61 9.64 11.02
N VAL A 231 2.08 9.62 9.81
CA VAL A 231 2.80 10.05 8.62
C VAL A 231 1.94 10.92 7.73
N GLN A 232 2.58 11.86 7.05
CA GLN A 232 1.96 12.68 6.01
C GLN A 232 2.60 12.36 4.66
N ILE A 233 1.79 11.87 3.74
CA ILE A 233 2.18 11.45 2.40
C ILE A 233 1.85 12.58 1.44
N ALA A 234 2.83 13.22 0.86
CA ALA A 234 2.63 14.26 -0.15
C ALA A 234 2.04 13.65 -1.43
N ASN A 235 0.97 14.25 -1.95
CA ASN A 235 0.35 13.82 -3.20
C ASN A 235 0.98 14.57 -4.38
N THR A 236 2.21 14.21 -4.73
CA THR A 236 2.96 14.78 -5.86
C THR A 236 3.69 13.69 -6.62
N PRO A 237 4.03 13.90 -7.92
CA PRO A 237 4.80 12.92 -8.69
C PRO A 237 6.25 12.78 -8.21
N GLN A 238 6.73 13.72 -7.39
CA GLN A 238 8.07 13.73 -6.78
C GLN A 238 8.02 13.40 -5.27
N ALA A 239 6.90 12.89 -4.76
CA ALA A 239 6.79 12.53 -3.35
C ALA A 239 8.02 11.70 -2.91
N PRO A 240 8.61 11.99 -1.75
CA PRO A 240 9.74 11.22 -1.24
C PRO A 240 9.29 9.76 -1.02
N VAL A 241 10.25 8.84 -1.16
CA VAL A 241 10.00 7.39 -0.94
C VAL A 241 9.51 7.09 0.48
N LYS A 242 9.83 7.96 1.45
CA LYS A 242 9.31 7.91 2.81
C LYS A 242 8.49 9.17 3.07
N ALA A 243 7.31 9.01 3.65
CA ALA A 243 6.51 10.14 4.12
C ALA A 243 7.17 10.84 5.31
N ALA A 244 6.82 12.11 5.53
CA ALA A 244 7.23 12.80 6.74
C ALA A 244 6.54 12.18 7.96
N VAL A 245 7.32 11.82 8.97
CA VAL A 245 6.79 11.42 10.29
C VAL A 245 6.26 12.69 10.97
N VAL A 246 5.03 12.64 11.45
CA VAL A 246 4.46 13.73 12.24
C VAL A 246 4.88 13.54 13.69
N PRO A 247 5.56 14.53 14.33
CA PRO A 247 5.92 14.43 15.74
C PRO A 247 4.66 14.23 16.61
N ALA A 248 4.78 13.43 17.67
CA ALA A 248 3.74 13.36 18.69
C ALA A 248 3.60 14.74 19.37
N GLN A 249 2.36 15.27 19.41
CA GLN A 249 2.00 16.47 20.16
C GLN A 249 1.66 16.10 21.59
#